data_5504e3e37d62de782a480f1de108e7fd
#
_entry.id   5504e3e37d62de782a480f1de108e7fd
#
_cell.length_a   1.000
_cell.length_b   1.000
_cell.length_c   1.000
_cell.angle_alpha   90.00
_cell.angle_beta   90.00
_cell.angle_gamma   90.00
#
_symmetry.space_group_name_H-M   'P 1'
#
loop_
_entity.id
_entity.type
_entity.pdbx_description
1 polymer ?
#
loop_
_entity_poly.entity_id
_entity_poly.type
_entity_poly.pdbx_seq_one_letter_code
_entity_poly.pdbx_strand_id
1 'polypeptide(L)'
;AVAHLHDHCEGRIAVASGADRFKVEMMLRQVGLMGFFEGRIFSGHEMPRSKPHPDVYLAAAAHLKTDPARCLVIEDTTVGITAGVAAGATVWAYAAPPAEHAPLLQAGAQRVFTGMQQLRL
;
A
#
# COMPACT_ATOMS: atom_id res chain seq x y z
N ALA A 1 8.37 -9.80 6.41
CA ALA A 1 8.43 -8.48 5.73
C ALA A 1 7.71 -7.41 6.55
N VAL A 2 6.47 -7.67 6.96
CA VAL A 2 5.68 -6.66 7.70
C VAL A 2 6.33 -6.28 9.01
N ALA A 3 6.78 -7.23 9.81
CA ALA A 3 7.44 -6.94 11.09
C ALA A 3 8.71 -6.11 10.90
N HIS A 4 9.49 -6.42 9.87
CA HIS A 4 10.71 -5.66 9.54
C HIS A 4 10.35 -4.21 9.14
N LEU A 5 9.33 -4.04 8.30
CA LEU A 5 8.91 -2.71 7.89
C LEU A 5 8.35 -1.90 9.05
N HIS A 6 7.60 -2.54 9.94
CA HIS A 6 7.08 -1.90 11.15
C HIS A 6 8.22 -1.35 12.01
N ASP A 7 9.25 -2.16 12.24
CA ASP A 7 10.41 -1.75 13.02
C ASP A 7 11.21 -0.65 12.31
N HIS A 8 11.50 -0.83 11.01
CA HIS A 8 12.26 0.14 10.23
C HIS A 8 11.57 1.51 10.18
N CYS A 9 10.25 1.53 10.05
CA CYS A 9 9.47 2.76 9.94
C CYS A 9 8.97 3.26 11.30
N GLU A 10 9.39 2.65 12.40
CA GLU A 10 8.96 3.04 13.74
C GLU A 10 7.44 3.03 13.89
N GLY A 11 6.79 2.01 13.34
CA GLY A 11 5.35 1.84 13.38
C GLY A 11 4.57 2.68 12.38
N ARG A 12 5.22 3.51 11.57
CA ARG A 12 4.54 4.35 10.58
C ARG A 12 4.28 3.57 9.29
N ILE A 13 3.46 2.52 9.41
CA ILE A 13 2.96 1.74 8.29
C ILE A 13 1.45 1.70 8.36
N ALA A 14 0.81 1.59 7.21
CA ALA A 14 -0.65 1.57 7.09
C ALA A 14 -1.08 0.62 5.98
N VAL A 15 -2.32 0.14 6.08
CA VAL A 15 -2.99 -0.58 4.99
C VAL A 15 -3.95 0.40 4.32
N ALA A 16 -3.87 0.47 2.99
CA ALA A 16 -4.79 1.25 2.17
C ALA A 16 -5.40 0.31 1.13
N SER A 17 -6.67 0.00 1.27
CA SER A 17 -7.35 -1.03 0.49
C SER A 17 -8.62 -0.51 -0.18
N GLY A 18 -8.95 -1.05 -1.36
CA GLY A 18 -10.25 -0.82 -1.98
C GLY A 18 -11.38 -1.61 -1.35
N ALA A 19 -11.09 -2.61 -0.52
CA ALA A 19 -12.10 -3.39 0.19
C ALA A 19 -12.68 -2.61 1.38
N ASP A 20 -13.86 -3.01 1.84
CA ASP A 20 -14.43 -2.39 3.04
C ASP A 20 -13.58 -2.73 4.28
N ARG A 21 -13.69 -1.88 5.30
CA ARG A 21 -12.89 -2.00 6.53
C ARG A 21 -13.05 -3.36 7.20
N PHE A 22 -14.27 -3.87 7.28
CA PHE A 22 -14.53 -5.15 7.93
C PHE A 22 -13.76 -6.29 7.28
N LYS A 23 -13.75 -6.34 5.94
CA LYS A 23 -13.00 -7.36 5.19
C LYS A 23 -11.51 -7.23 5.41
N VAL A 24 -10.98 -6.02 5.39
CA VAL A 24 -9.55 -5.79 5.61
C VAL A 24 -9.14 -6.26 7.00
N GLU A 25 -9.88 -5.87 8.03
CA GLU A 25 -9.58 -6.28 9.39
C GLU A 25 -9.68 -7.80 9.56
N MET A 26 -10.70 -8.42 8.97
CA MET A 26 -10.87 -9.87 9.02
C MET A 26 -9.67 -10.58 8.40
N MET A 27 -9.21 -10.14 7.21
CA MET A 27 -8.07 -10.75 6.54
C MET A 27 -6.78 -10.57 7.33
N LEU A 28 -6.56 -9.40 7.92
CA LEU A 28 -5.37 -9.14 8.74
C LEU A 28 -5.35 -10.02 9.99
N ARG A 29 -6.50 -10.23 10.63
CA ARG A 29 -6.60 -11.13 11.79
C ARG A 29 -6.32 -12.58 11.40
N GLN A 30 -6.84 -13.02 10.25
CA GLN A 30 -6.63 -14.39 9.78
C GLN A 30 -5.17 -14.73 9.53
N VAL A 31 -4.38 -13.76 9.08
CA VAL A 31 -2.94 -13.97 8.81
C VAL A 31 -2.04 -13.48 9.94
N GLY A 32 -2.61 -13.03 11.05
CA GLY A 32 -1.85 -12.63 12.24
C GLY A 32 -1.13 -11.29 12.10
N LEU A 33 -1.57 -10.40 11.21
CA LEU A 33 -0.90 -9.12 10.96
C LEU A 33 -1.66 -7.92 11.54
N MET A 34 -2.85 -8.11 12.11
CA MET A 34 -3.68 -6.99 12.57
C MET A 34 -2.95 -6.09 13.56
N GLY A 35 -2.17 -6.66 14.47
CA GLY A 35 -1.44 -5.88 15.48
C GLY A 35 -0.45 -4.86 14.92
N PHE A 36 0.09 -5.12 13.72
CA PHE A 36 1.02 -4.19 13.07
C PHE A 36 0.32 -2.97 12.46
N PHE A 37 -1.00 -3.05 12.23
CA PHE A 37 -1.75 -2.02 11.49
C PHE A 37 -2.91 -1.44 12.30
N GLU A 38 -3.10 -1.86 13.53
CA GLU A 38 -4.22 -1.39 14.34
C GLU A 38 -4.23 0.14 14.44
N GLY A 39 -5.37 0.75 14.13
CA GLY A 39 -5.50 2.21 14.07
C GLY A 39 -4.94 2.84 12.80
N ARG A 40 -4.39 2.05 11.88
CA ARG A 40 -3.79 2.54 10.63
C ARG A 40 -4.30 1.76 9.41
N ILE A 41 -5.62 1.59 9.34
CA ILE A 41 -6.31 0.93 8.23
C ILE A 41 -7.19 1.95 7.53
N PHE A 42 -7.05 2.06 6.22
CA PHE A 42 -7.79 2.99 5.39
C PHE A 42 -8.51 2.23 4.28
N SER A 43 -9.82 2.43 4.20
CA SER A 43 -10.67 1.79 3.19
C SER A 43 -11.08 2.81 2.14
N GLY A 44 -10.98 2.44 0.86
CA GLY A 44 -11.47 3.25 -0.23
C GLY A 44 -12.98 3.50 -0.16
N HIS A 45 -13.72 2.60 0.49
CA HIS A 45 -15.16 2.79 0.72
C HIS A 45 -15.48 3.96 1.66
N GLU A 46 -14.52 4.39 2.46
CA GLU A 46 -14.66 5.50 3.39
C GLU A 46 -14.15 6.82 2.79
N MET A 47 -13.69 6.81 1.56
CA MET A 47 -13.14 7.97 0.87
C MET A 47 -14.17 8.56 -0.10
N PRO A 48 -14.08 9.86 -0.42
CA PRO A 48 -14.92 10.48 -1.45
C PRO A 48 -14.77 9.78 -2.81
N ARG A 49 -13.56 9.33 -3.14
CA ARG A 49 -13.26 8.62 -4.40
C ARG A 49 -12.34 7.46 -4.12
N SER A 50 -12.63 6.31 -4.73
CA SER A 50 -11.79 5.12 -4.63
C SER A 50 -10.66 5.15 -5.67
N LYS A 51 -9.72 4.18 -5.56
CA LYS A 51 -8.67 3.99 -6.58
C LYS A 51 -9.31 3.89 -7.98
N PRO A 52 -8.74 4.49 -9.00
CA PRO A 52 -7.38 5.03 -9.13
C PRO A 52 -7.18 6.45 -8.60
N HIS A 53 -8.15 7.03 -7.94
CA HIS A 53 -7.97 8.33 -7.29
C HIS A 53 -7.05 8.18 -6.07
N PRO A 54 -6.29 9.23 -5.70
CA PRO A 54 -5.27 9.13 -4.65
C PRO A 54 -5.80 9.23 -3.22
N ASP A 55 -7.10 9.40 -3.04
CA ASP A 55 -7.71 9.79 -1.76
C ASP A 55 -7.27 8.89 -0.59
N VAL A 56 -7.28 7.56 -0.77
CA VAL A 56 -6.94 6.64 0.32
C VAL A 56 -5.46 6.75 0.72
N TYR A 57 -4.57 6.98 -0.24
CA TYR A 57 -3.14 7.15 0.07
C TYR A 57 -2.84 8.51 0.70
N LEU A 58 -3.54 9.55 0.27
CA LEU A 58 -3.42 10.87 0.89
C LEU A 58 -3.90 10.83 2.34
N ALA A 59 -5.00 10.14 2.61
CA ALA A 59 -5.51 9.97 3.97
C ALA A 59 -4.52 9.19 4.86
N ALA A 60 -3.95 8.12 4.33
CA ALA A 60 -2.96 7.32 5.07
C ALA A 60 -1.71 8.16 5.38
N ALA A 61 -1.18 8.88 4.42
CA ALA A 61 0.00 9.72 4.61
C ALA A 61 -0.27 10.82 5.66
N ALA A 62 -1.43 11.45 5.59
CA ALA A 62 -1.82 12.48 6.56
C ALA A 62 -1.91 11.91 7.98
N HIS A 63 -2.49 10.73 8.13
CA HIS A 63 -2.56 10.07 9.44
C HIS A 63 -1.18 9.74 9.99
N LEU A 64 -0.26 9.30 9.12
CA LEU A 64 1.13 9.01 9.49
C LEU A 64 1.98 10.28 9.65
N LYS A 65 1.40 11.46 9.43
CA LYS A 65 2.08 12.76 9.52
C LYS A 65 3.33 12.81 8.64
N THR A 66 3.21 12.27 7.42
CA THR A 66 4.32 12.16 6.48
C THR A 66 3.89 12.72 5.14
N ASP A 67 4.77 13.50 4.51
CA ASP A 67 4.54 13.99 3.14
C ASP A 67 4.43 12.78 2.19
N PRO A 68 3.42 12.73 1.31
CA PRO A 68 3.32 11.64 0.33
C PRO A 68 4.61 11.42 -0.47
N ALA A 69 5.36 12.46 -0.78
CA ALA A 69 6.64 12.34 -1.50
C ALA A 69 7.69 11.52 -0.73
N ARG A 70 7.50 11.33 0.58
CA ARG A 70 8.38 10.54 1.45
C ARG A 70 7.77 9.19 1.80
N CYS A 71 6.67 8.83 1.19
CA CYS A 71 5.99 7.55 1.42
C CYS A 71 6.34 6.57 0.31
N LEU A 72 6.43 5.30 0.69
CA LEU A 72 6.53 4.19 -0.24
C LEU A 72 5.20 3.44 -0.23
N VAL A 73 4.61 3.28 -1.41
CA VAL A 73 3.40 2.49 -1.63
C VAL A 73 3.81 1.15 -2.24
N ILE A 74 3.32 0.07 -1.67
CA ILE A 74 3.47 -1.28 -2.23
C ILE A 74 2.12 -1.68 -2.80
N GLU A 75 2.09 -1.98 -4.11
CA GLU A 75 0.85 -2.31 -4.82
C GLU A 75 1.07 -3.48 -5.79
N ASP A 76 -0.01 -4.14 -6.17
CA ASP A 76 0.03 -5.26 -7.12
C ASP A 76 -0.86 -5.06 -8.34
N THR A 77 -1.65 -4.00 -8.39
CA THR A 77 -2.57 -3.71 -9.51
C THR A 77 -2.23 -2.38 -10.18
N THR A 78 -2.56 -2.28 -11.48
CA THR A 78 -2.37 -1.03 -12.22
C THR A 78 -3.22 0.11 -11.64
N VAL A 79 -4.43 -0.20 -11.17
CA VAL A 79 -5.33 0.77 -10.55
C VAL A 79 -4.72 1.33 -9.26
N GLY A 80 -4.18 0.45 -8.41
CA GLY A 80 -3.53 0.87 -7.17
C GLY A 80 -2.24 1.65 -7.40
N ILE A 81 -1.44 1.24 -8.38
CA ILE A 81 -0.21 1.95 -8.74
C ILE A 81 -0.55 3.36 -9.23
N THR A 82 -1.56 3.50 -10.09
CA THR A 82 -2.02 4.80 -10.58
C THR A 82 -2.42 5.71 -9.41
N ALA A 83 -3.13 5.18 -8.43
CA ALA A 83 -3.53 5.92 -7.25
C ALA A 83 -2.32 6.39 -6.43
N GLY A 84 -1.33 5.52 -6.22
CA GLY A 84 -0.11 5.87 -5.49
C GLY A 84 0.70 6.95 -6.18
N VAL A 85 0.85 6.86 -7.50
CA VAL A 85 1.53 7.86 -8.31
C VAL A 85 0.78 9.21 -8.23
N ALA A 86 -0.55 9.16 -8.35
CA ALA A 86 -1.37 10.38 -8.26
C ALA A 86 -1.26 11.05 -6.89
N ALA A 87 -1.01 10.28 -5.83
CA ALA A 87 -0.79 10.83 -4.49
C ALA A 87 0.58 11.49 -4.33
N GLY A 88 1.48 11.29 -5.27
CA GLY A 88 2.85 11.81 -5.21
C GLY A 88 3.84 10.88 -4.51
N ALA A 89 3.45 9.65 -4.20
CA ALA A 89 4.30 8.69 -3.52
C ALA A 89 5.22 7.94 -4.49
N THR A 90 6.28 7.36 -3.95
CA THR A 90 7.06 6.34 -4.66
C THR A 90 6.28 5.04 -4.62
N VAL A 91 6.14 4.35 -5.75
CA VAL A 91 5.38 3.11 -5.84
C VAL A 91 6.30 1.97 -6.31
N TRP A 92 6.34 0.90 -5.53
CA TRP A 92 6.97 -0.36 -5.93
C TRP A 92 5.86 -1.40 -6.09
N ALA A 93 5.91 -2.13 -7.20
CA ALA A 93 4.88 -3.12 -7.52
C ALA A 93 5.33 -4.52 -7.17
N TYR A 94 4.43 -5.27 -6.53
CA TYR A 94 4.60 -6.70 -6.32
C TYR A 94 3.96 -7.45 -7.49
N ALA A 95 4.72 -8.30 -8.13
CA ALA A 95 4.24 -9.15 -9.24
C ALA A 95 4.50 -10.61 -8.88
N ALA A 96 3.49 -11.27 -8.31
CA ALA A 96 3.57 -12.70 -8.05
C ALA A 96 3.64 -13.45 -9.39
N PRO A 97 4.64 -14.30 -9.63
CA PRO A 97 4.70 -15.06 -10.87
C PRO A 97 3.42 -15.87 -11.08
N PRO A 98 2.85 -15.95 -12.30
CA PRO A 98 3.39 -15.49 -13.58
C PRO A 98 2.98 -14.08 -14.02
N ALA A 99 2.65 -13.18 -13.12
CA ALA A 99 2.20 -11.83 -13.47
C ALA A 99 3.23 -11.09 -14.34
N GLU A 100 2.74 -10.34 -15.32
CA GLU A 100 3.59 -9.55 -16.21
C GLU A 100 4.02 -8.24 -15.55
N HIS A 101 5.28 -7.83 -15.80
CA HIS A 101 5.84 -6.61 -15.22
C HIS A 101 5.52 -5.36 -16.03
N ALA A 102 5.42 -5.47 -17.35
CA ALA A 102 5.28 -4.30 -18.23
C ALA A 102 4.07 -3.43 -17.89
N PRO A 103 2.85 -3.97 -17.68
CA PRO A 103 1.71 -3.13 -17.31
C PRO A 103 1.92 -2.36 -16.01
N LEU A 104 2.61 -2.96 -15.04
CA LEU A 104 2.88 -2.35 -13.74
C LEU A 104 3.86 -1.18 -13.88
N LEU A 105 4.90 -1.35 -14.69
CA LEU A 105 5.86 -0.27 -14.98
C LEU A 105 5.18 0.85 -15.76
N GLN A 106 4.32 0.52 -16.73
CA GLN A 106 3.58 1.51 -17.51
C GLN A 106 2.62 2.33 -16.65
N ALA A 107 2.07 1.73 -15.60
CA ALA A 107 1.20 2.44 -14.66
C ALA A 107 1.97 3.41 -13.76
N GLY A 108 3.30 3.30 -13.71
CA GLY A 108 4.15 4.24 -12.99
C GLY A 108 4.95 3.66 -11.83
N ALA A 109 4.95 2.34 -11.64
CA ALA A 109 5.80 1.72 -10.63
C ALA A 109 7.28 2.00 -10.95
N GLN A 110 8.03 2.40 -9.95
CA GLN A 110 9.47 2.66 -10.09
C GLN A 110 10.30 1.38 -10.01
N ARG A 111 9.76 0.35 -9.39
CA ARG A 111 10.39 -0.96 -9.24
C ARG A 111 9.31 -2.02 -9.23
N VAL A 112 9.63 -3.19 -9.77
CA VAL A 112 8.79 -4.40 -9.66
C VAL A 112 9.61 -5.47 -8.94
N PHE A 113 9.01 -6.11 -7.94
CA PHE A 113 9.65 -7.21 -7.21
C PHE A 113 8.69 -8.41 -7.19
N THR A 114 9.25 -9.59 -6.96
CA THR A 114 8.53 -10.86 -7.09
C THR A 114 8.41 -11.63 -5.78
N GLY A 115 9.03 -11.17 -4.73
CA GLY A 115 8.97 -11.79 -3.40
C GLY A 115 9.13 -10.76 -2.31
N MET A 116 8.36 -10.91 -1.23
CA MET A 116 8.38 -9.96 -0.11
C MET A 116 9.73 -9.87 0.60
N GLN A 117 10.56 -10.92 0.50
CA GLN A 117 11.92 -10.90 1.04
C GLN A 117 12.82 -9.88 0.34
N GLN A 118 12.41 -9.38 -0.83
CA GLN A 118 13.14 -8.34 -1.56
C GLN A 118 12.87 -6.93 -1.01
N LEU A 119 11.90 -6.78 -0.09
CA LEU A 119 11.63 -5.52 0.59
C LEU A 119 12.61 -5.30 1.73
N ARG A 120 13.80 -4.83 1.38
CA ARG A 120 14.85 -4.48 2.32
C ARG A 120 15.10 -2.99 2.23
N LEU A 121 14.73 -2.29 3.27
CA LEU A 121 14.89 -0.86 3.35
C LEU A 121 15.99 -0.48 4.33
#